data_ef844380dc764950f2f619c06c2a679f
#
_entry.id   ef844380dc764950f2f619c06c2a679f
#
_cell.length_a   1.000
_cell.length_b   1.000
_cell.length_c   1.000
_cell.angle_alpha   90.00
_cell.angle_beta   90.00
_cell.angle_gamma   90.00
#
_symmetry.space_group_name_H-M   'P 1'
#
loop_
_entity.id
_entity.type
_entity.pdbx_description
1 polymer ?
#
loop_
_entity_poly.entity_id
_entity_poly.type
_entity_poly.pdbx_seq_one_letter_code
_entity_poly.pdbx_strand_id
1 'polypeptide(L)'
;EFLEQYKDSAADSGIIGHFGLGFYSAFMVAEKVELITKSFKDEPAAHWSCDGSPEFTLVPHDKTERGTEIILHIAEDSVEFLENSKITELLNKYNKFMPVAIKFGTKEETLPIPEGAPEGTEAEKVTVDNIVNNPNPAWTQQPADLKEENYNSFYRELYPTQFEEPLFNIHLNVDYPFNLTGILYFPKLSNDLSIQKDRIQLYQNQVFVTDNVEGIVPEFLTMLRGVIDSPDIPLNVSRSYLQADGAVKKISNYITRKVADKLTSLFKKDRAAFEQKWNDIKVVIEY
;
A
#
# COMPACT_ATOMS: atom_id res chain seq x y z
N GLU A 1 17.46 13.71 -17.71
CA GLU A 1 17.87 12.80 -18.81
C GLU A 1 17.04 11.52 -18.80
N PHE A 2 17.08 10.66 -17.75
CA PHE A 2 16.26 9.43 -17.65
C PHE A 2 14.76 9.73 -17.73
N LEU A 3 14.26 10.65 -16.90
CA LEU A 3 12.85 11.07 -16.89
C LEU A 3 12.43 11.77 -18.20
N GLU A 4 13.33 12.47 -18.88
CA GLU A 4 13.04 13.07 -20.19
C GLU A 4 12.96 12.01 -21.29
N GLN A 5 13.83 11.02 -21.26
CA GLN A 5 13.84 9.92 -22.23
C GLN A 5 12.60 9.04 -22.15
N TYR A 6 12.00 8.89 -20.95
CA TYR A 6 10.83 8.05 -20.68
C TYR A 6 9.59 8.86 -20.32
N LYS A 7 9.54 10.16 -20.60
CA LYS A 7 8.47 11.07 -20.18
C LYS A 7 7.09 10.67 -20.72
N ASP A 8 7.03 10.16 -21.95
CA ASP A 8 5.80 9.73 -22.59
C ASP A 8 5.31 8.35 -22.12
N SER A 9 6.21 7.56 -21.52
CA SER A 9 5.90 6.26 -20.90
C SER A 9 5.88 6.32 -19.37
N ALA A 10 6.21 7.47 -18.77
CA ALA A 10 6.32 7.62 -17.31
C ALA A 10 4.98 7.46 -16.58
N ALA A 11 3.87 7.81 -17.21
CA ALA A 11 2.53 7.58 -16.66
C ALA A 11 2.17 6.09 -16.57
N ASP A 12 2.67 5.28 -17.52
CA ASP A 12 2.45 3.82 -17.58
C ASP A 12 3.59 3.00 -16.96
N SER A 13 4.73 3.62 -16.67
CA SER A 13 5.97 2.91 -16.29
C SER A 13 6.03 2.50 -14.81
N GLY A 14 5.06 2.90 -13.99
CA GLY A 14 5.04 2.56 -12.56
C GLY A 14 6.22 3.14 -11.76
N ILE A 15 6.82 4.25 -12.24
CA ILE A 15 7.94 4.89 -11.55
C ILE A 15 7.44 5.50 -10.24
N ILE A 16 7.92 4.98 -9.11
CA ILE A 16 7.55 5.40 -7.76
C ILE A 16 8.39 6.59 -7.28
N GLY A 17 9.64 6.70 -7.75
CA GLY A 17 10.58 7.72 -7.33
C GLY A 17 10.42 9.03 -8.09
N HIS A 18 10.20 10.15 -7.38
CA HIS A 18 10.07 11.48 -7.99
C HIS A 18 11.31 12.38 -7.77
N PHE A 19 12.05 12.17 -6.69
CA PHE A 19 13.11 13.09 -6.26
C PHE A 19 14.53 12.57 -6.50
N GLY A 20 14.71 11.30 -6.87
CA GLY A 20 16.02 10.67 -7.08
C GLY A 20 16.88 10.52 -5.80
N LEU A 21 16.29 10.73 -4.62
CA LEU A 21 17.02 10.77 -3.36
C LEU A 21 16.88 9.48 -2.53
N GLY A 22 15.93 8.60 -2.86
CA GLY A 22 15.61 7.41 -2.07
C GLY A 22 16.80 6.48 -1.85
N PHE A 23 17.68 6.34 -2.84
CA PHE A 23 18.87 5.50 -2.74
C PHE A 23 19.84 5.97 -1.65
N TYR A 24 19.96 7.28 -1.44
CA TYR A 24 20.87 7.83 -0.43
C TYR A 24 20.48 7.45 1.00
N SER A 25 19.21 7.08 1.23
CA SER A 25 18.76 6.60 2.55
C SER A 25 19.43 5.29 2.97
N ALA A 26 19.99 4.53 2.03
CA ALA A 26 20.77 3.33 2.35
C ALA A 26 21.96 3.64 3.28
N PHE A 27 22.60 4.80 3.12
CA PHE A 27 23.72 5.23 3.97
C PHE A 27 23.30 5.69 5.37
N MET A 28 22.02 5.73 5.67
CA MET A 28 21.55 5.97 7.05
C MET A 28 21.69 4.73 7.94
N VAL A 29 21.81 3.55 7.34
CA VAL A 29 21.88 2.28 8.06
C VAL A 29 23.07 1.41 7.62
N ALA A 30 23.77 1.79 6.55
CA ALA A 30 24.89 1.03 6.00
C ALA A 30 26.16 1.87 5.95
N GLU A 31 27.28 1.27 6.35
CA GLU A 31 28.61 1.87 6.23
C GLU A 31 29.18 1.75 4.81
N LYS A 32 28.65 0.82 4.00
CA LYS A 32 29.03 0.62 2.61
C LYS A 32 27.85 0.08 1.83
N VAL A 33 27.69 0.52 0.59
CA VAL A 33 26.67 0.05 -0.35
C VAL A 33 27.34 -0.45 -1.62
N GLU A 34 26.91 -1.62 -2.10
CA GLU A 34 27.35 -2.18 -3.38
C GLU A 34 26.15 -2.43 -4.29
N LEU A 35 26.35 -2.19 -5.58
CA LEU A 35 25.38 -2.46 -6.64
C LEU A 35 26.04 -3.30 -7.72
N ILE A 36 25.46 -4.49 -8.00
CA ILE A 36 25.85 -5.34 -9.10
C ILE A 36 24.70 -5.37 -10.10
N THR A 37 24.90 -4.83 -11.28
CA THR A 37 23.78 -4.65 -12.22
C THR A 37 24.15 -5.10 -13.63
N LYS A 38 23.17 -5.72 -14.31
CA LYS A 38 23.24 -6.10 -15.71
C LYS A 38 22.03 -5.53 -16.45
N SER A 39 22.29 -4.69 -17.43
CA SER A 39 21.28 -4.10 -18.31
C SER A 39 20.62 -5.16 -19.21
N PHE A 40 19.45 -4.82 -19.77
CA PHE A 40 18.83 -5.59 -20.85
C PHE A 40 19.60 -5.45 -22.20
N LYS A 41 20.46 -4.45 -22.30
CA LYS A 41 21.35 -4.25 -23.45
C LYS A 41 22.50 -5.26 -23.42
N ASP A 42 23.09 -5.52 -24.57
CA ASP A 42 24.28 -6.37 -24.70
C ASP A 42 25.57 -5.61 -24.32
N GLU A 43 25.63 -5.18 -23.07
CA GLU A 43 26.73 -4.46 -22.47
C GLU A 43 27.24 -5.25 -21.25
N PRO A 44 28.52 -5.11 -20.86
CA PRO A 44 29.02 -5.75 -19.62
C PRO A 44 28.22 -5.36 -18.40
N ALA A 45 28.12 -6.26 -17.43
CA ALA A 45 27.60 -5.92 -16.12
C ALA A 45 28.59 -5.00 -15.39
N ALA A 46 28.06 -4.21 -14.46
CA ALA A 46 28.84 -3.26 -13.67
C ALA A 46 28.70 -3.55 -12.17
N HIS A 47 29.78 -3.37 -11.44
CA HIS A 47 29.82 -3.35 -9.99
C HIS A 47 30.21 -1.94 -9.52
N TRP A 48 29.31 -1.30 -8.82
CA TRP A 48 29.48 -0.02 -8.16
C TRP A 48 29.56 -0.22 -6.65
N SER A 49 30.46 0.52 -5.97
CA SER A 49 30.52 0.54 -4.51
C SER A 49 30.90 1.91 -3.97
N CYS A 50 30.35 2.27 -2.80
CA CYS A 50 30.59 3.52 -2.10
C CYS A 50 30.43 3.31 -0.59
N ASP A 51 31.21 4.03 0.20
CA ASP A 51 31.17 4.06 1.65
C ASP A 51 30.49 5.32 2.21
N GLY A 52 29.77 6.06 1.37
CA GLY A 52 29.13 7.32 1.74
C GLY A 52 30.03 8.55 1.56
N SER A 53 31.31 8.37 1.23
CA SER A 53 32.21 9.45 0.81
C SER A 53 31.86 9.98 -0.60
N PRO A 54 32.40 11.12 -1.03
CA PRO A 54 32.22 11.60 -2.40
C PRO A 54 32.84 10.67 -3.48
N GLU A 55 33.69 9.74 -3.08
CA GLU A 55 34.35 8.80 -3.98
C GLU A 55 33.55 7.50 -4.10
N PHE A 56 33.58 6.90 -5.29
CA PHE A 56 32.99 5.60 -5.54
C PHE A 56 33.87 4.78 -6.49
N THR A 57 33.70 3.48 -6.45
CA THR A 57 34.34 2.55 -7.37
C THR A 57 33.31 2.05 -8.39
N LEU A 58 33.69 1.98 -9.66
CA LEU A 58 32.90 1.37 -10.73
C LEU A 58 33.78 0.51 -11.61
N VAL A 59 33.52 -0.80 -11.63
CA VAL A 59 34.30 -1.78 -12.39
C VAL A 59 33.38 -2.75 -13.15
N PRO A 60 33.87 -3.38 -14.24
CA PRO A 60 33.12 -4.46 -14.89
C PRO A 60 32.89 -5.64 -13.95
N HIS A 61 31.78 -6.36 -14.17
CA HIS A 61 31.40 -7.56 -13.42
C HIS A 61 30.97 -8.70 -14.38
N ASP A 62 31.04 -9.94 -13.92
CA ASP A 62 30.75 -11.15 -14.71
C ASP A 62 29.29 -11.61 -14.61
N LYS A 63 28.39 -10.83 -13.97
CA LYS A 63 26.95 -11.13 -13.90
C LYS A 63 26.37 -11.30 -15.30
N THR A 64 25.76 -12.44 -15.57
CA THR A 64 25.17 -12.78 -16.87
C THR A 64 23.68 -12.49 -16.94
N GLU A 65 22.96 -12.63 -15.82
CA GLU A 65 21.53 -12.45 -15.75
C GLU A 65 21.16 -10.96 -15.60
N ARG A 66 20.12 -10.54 -16.33
CA ARG A 66 19.56 -9.21 -16.19
C ARG A 66 19.05 -8.98 -14.78
N GLY A 67 19.27 -7.80 -14.25
CA GLY A 67 18.76 -7.36 -12.96
C GLY A 67 19.81 -6.66 -12.13
N THR A 68 19.37 -6.15 -10.97
CA THR A 68 20.23 -5.43 -10.03
C THR A 68 20.20 -6.11 -8.67
N GLU A 69 21.36 -6.31 -8.10
CA GLU A 69 21.60 -6.75 -6.74
C GLU A 69 22.11 -5.56 -5.93
N ILE A 70 21.54 -5.32 -4.78
CA ILE A 70 21.94 -4.24 -3.86
C ILE A 70 22.37 -4.89 -2.56
N ILE A 71 23.61 -4.62 -2.13
CA ILE A 71 24.22 -5.16 -0.92
C ILE A 71 24.46 -4.00 0.04
N LEU A 72 23.81 -4.04 1.18
CA LEU A 72 23.99 -3.09 2.26
C LEU A 72 24.86 -3.72 3.34
N HIS A 73 26.06 -3.18 3.59
CA HIS A 73 26.89 -3.55 4.74
C HIS A 73 26.40 -2.75 5.94
N ILE A 74 25.59 -3.38 6.75
CA ILE A 74 24.88 -2.71 7.85
C ILE A 74 25.85 -2.27 8.94
N ALA A 75 25.72 -1.00 9.36
CA ALA A 75 26.53 -0.41 10.43
C ALA A 75 26.20 -1.04 11.80
N GLU A 76 27.18 -0.97 12.74
CA GLU A 76 27.04 -1.61 14.07
C GLU A 76 25.86 -1.09 14.89
N ASP A 77 25.47 0.17 14.72
CA ASP A 77 24.33 0.80 15.40
C ASP A 77 22.98 0.46 14.76
N SER A 78 22.98 -0.25 13.64
CA SER A 78 21.82 -0.54 12.81
C SER A 78 21.56 -2.04 12.63
N VAL A 79 22.16 -2.90 13.44
CA VAL A 79 22.10 -4.38 13.35
C VAL A 79 20.68 -4.94 13.47
N GLU A 80 19.73 -4.19 14.01
CA GLU A 80 18.32 -4.60 14.04
C GLU A 80 17.75 -4.89 12.64
N PHE A 81 18.26 -4.24 11.60
CA PHE A 81 17.86 -4.47 10.21
C PHE A 81 18.42 -5.77 9.59
N LEU A 82 19.21 -6.55 10.32
CA LEU A 82 19.61 -7.91 9.93
C LEU A 82 18.58 -8.96 10.39
N GLU A 83 17.64 -8.57 11.26
CA GLU A 83 16.63 -9.47 11.79
C GLU A 83 15.45 -9.63 10.81
N ASN A 84 15.13 -10.88 10.46
CA ASN A 84 14.01 -11.18 9.56
C ASN A 84 12.67 -10.61 10.06
N SER A 85 12.45 -10.64 11.38
CA SER A 85 11.25 -10.07 12.02
C SER A 85 11.13 -8.57 11.76
N LYS A 86 12.25 -7.83 11.86
CA LYS A 86 12.30 -6.39 11.61
C LYS A 86 12.01 -6.06 10.15
N ILE A 87 12.64 -6.79 9.21
CA ILE A 87 12.39 -6.62 7.79
C ILE A 87 10.93 -6.93 7.45
N THR A 88 10.38 -8.02 7.99
CA THR A 88 8.97 -8.38 7.79
C THR A 88 8.02 -7.30 8.30
N GLU A 89 8.29 -6.72 9.47
CA GLU A 89 7.51 -5.59 10.01
C GLU A 89 7.51 -4.40 9.05
N LEU A 90 8.69 -4.01 8.56
CA LEU A 90 8.86 -2.88 7.65
C LEU A 90 8.16 -3.13 6.30
N LEU A 91 8.31 -4.33 5.73
CA LEU A 91 7.64 -4.71 4.48
C LEU A 91 6.12 -4.66 4.63
N ASN A 92 5.58 -5.21 5.71
CA ASN A 92 4.15 -5.18 5.99
C ASN A 92 3.61 -3.76 6.22
N LYS A 93 4.41 -2.88 6.82
CA LYS A 93 3.98 -1.52 7.11
C LYS A 93 4.01 -0.61 5.88
N TYR A 94 5.10 -0.65 5.11
CA TYR A 94 5.36 0.34 4.06
C TYR A 94 5.14 -0.19 2.64
N ASN A 95 5.23 -1.50 2.44
CA ASN A 95 5.27 -2.12 1.12
C ASN A 95 4.09 -3.05 0.85
N LYS A 96 3.13 -3.14 1.79
CA LYS A 96 2.02 -4.11 1.79
C LYS A 96 1.26 -4.19 0.46
N PHE A 97 1.14 -3.08 -0.24
CA PHE A 97 0.36 -2.97 -1.47
C PHE A 97 1.17 -2.46 -2.67
N MET A 98 2.50 -2.52 -2.60
CA MET A 98 3.33 -2.12 -3.74
C MET A 98 2.93 -2.90 -5.00
N PRO A 99 2.92 -2.23 -6.19
CA PRO A 99 2.45 -2.84 -7.44
C PRO A 99 3.39 -3.90 -8.02
N VAL A 100 4.51 -4.17 -7.36
CA VAL A 100 5.49 -5.18 -7.72
C VAL A 100 5.55 -6.24 -6.63
N ALA A 101 5.50 -7.52 -7.00
CA ALA A 101 5.59 -8.61 -6.03
C ALA A 101 6.96 -8.61 -5.33
N ILE A 102 6.93 -8.67 -4.00
CA ILE A 102 8.12 -8.69 -3.14
C ILE A 102 8.23 -10.08 -2.54
N LYS A 103 9.28 -10.81 -2.93
CA LYS A 103 9.64 -12.11 -2.35
C LYS A 103 10.51 -11.86 -1.11
N PHE A 104 10.11 -12.43 0.02
CA PHE A 104 10.94 -12.46 1.23
C PHE A 104 10.89 -13.86 1.87
N GLY A 105 11.93 -14.63 1.63
CA GLY A 105 12.03 -16.01 2.06
C GLY A 105 11.11 -16.98 1.32
N THR A 106 10.79 -18.10 1.95
CA THR A 106 9.90 -19.14 1.46
C THR A 106 8.87 -19.50 2.51
N LYS A 107 7.75 -20.10 2.09
CA LYS A 107 6.72 -20.64 2.97
C LYS A 107 6.31 -22.04 2.54
N GLU A 108 5.82 -22.85 3.50
CA GLU A 108 5.17 -24.12 3.17
C GLU A 108 3.70 -23.87 2.80
N GLU A 109 3.29 -24.39 1.67
CA GLU A 109 1.88 -24.45 1.27
C GLU A 109 1.44 -25.90 1.21
N THR A 110 0.24 -26.15 1.75
CA THR A 110 -0.42 -27.45 1.66
C THR A 110 -1.29 -27.47 0.41
N LEU A 111 -0.94 -28.32 -0.55
CA LEU A 111 -1.72 -28.48 -1.76
C LEU A 111 -3.09 -29.11 -1.45
N PRO A 112 -4.17 -28.66 -2.12
CA PRO A 112 -5.47 -29.30 -1.96
C PRO A 112 -5.38 -30.77 -2.42
N ILE A 113 -6.02 -31.66 -1.68
CA ILE A 113 -6.12 -33.07 -2.06
C ILE A 113 -6.94 -33.15 -3.34
N PRO A 114 -6.47 -33.82 -4.42
CA PRO A 114 -7.20 -33.97 -5.66
C PRO A 114 -8.59 -34.62 -5.44
N GLU A 115 -9.61 -34.14 -6.15
CA GLU A 115 -10.94 -34.79 -6.12
C GLU A 115 -10.84 -36.25 -6.57
N GLY A 116 -11.32 -37.18 -5.74
CA GLY A 116 -11.23 -38.60 -5.98
C GLY A 116 -10.01 -39.33 -5.40
N ALA A 117 -9.17 -38.63 -4.62
CA ALA A 117 -8.07 -39.27 -3.91
C ALA A 117 -8.58 -40.33 -2.91
N PRO A 118 -7.84 -41.43 -2.66
CA PRO A 118 -8.19 -42.44 -1.69
C PRO A 118 -8.40 -41.84 -0.28
N GLU A 119 -9.31 -42.44 0.50
CA GLU A 119 -9.57 -42.04 1.87
C GLU A 119 -8.29 -42.24 2.72
N GLY A 120 -7.82 -41.16 3.39
CA GLY A 120 -6.56 -41.16 4.12
C GLY A 120 -5.36 -40.58 3.37
N THR A 121 -5.54 -40.05 2.15
CA THR A 121 -4.46 -39.32 1.43
C THR A 121 -4.06 -38.08 2.22
N GLU A 122 -2.80 -37.99 2.63
CA GLU A 122 -2.25 -36.78 3.25
C GLU A 122 -2.01 -35.71 2.16
N ALA A 123 -2.33 -34.46 2.52
CA ALA A 123 -2.08 -33.32 1.64
C ALA A 123 -0.57 -33.09 1.49
N GLU A 124 -0.10 -32.94 0.26
CA GLU A 124 1.30 -32.66 -0.04
C GLU A 124 1.67 -31.24 0.39
N LYS A 125 2.80 -31.10 1.09
CA LYS A 125 3.40 -29.82 1.43
C LYS A 125 4.50 -29.48 0.44
N VAL A 126 4.40 -28.30 -0.14
CA VAL A 126 5.40 -27.76 -1.07
C VAL A 126 5.98 -26.46 -0.52
N THR A 127 7.26 -26.25 -0.74
CA THR A 127 7.91 -25.00 -0.41
C THR A 127 7.79 -24.05 -1.60
N VAL A 128 7.17 -22.90 -1.38
CA VAL A 128 6.97 -21.86 -2.40
C VAL A 128 7.60 -20.55 -1.98
N ASP A 129 7.80 -19.65 -2.93
CA ASP A 129 8.25 -18.30 -2.65
C ASP A 129 7.25 -17.58 -1.77
N ASN A 130 7.72 -16.95 -0.71
CA ASN A 130 6.88 -16.13 0.16
C ASN A 130 6.76 -14.71 -0.40
N ILE A 131 5.67 -14.44 -1.12
CA ILE A 131 5.32 -13.08 -1.56
C ILE A 131 4.62 -12.38 -0.40
N VAL A 132 5.22 -11.31 0.10
CA VAL A 132 4.80 -10.63 1.34
C VAL A 132 3.84 -9.47 1.14
N ASN A 133 3.60 -9.05 -0.10
CA ASN A 133 2.70 -7.95 -0.42
C ASN A 133 1.57 -8.39 -1.36
N ASN A 134 0.54 -7.57 -1.45
CA ASN A 134 -0.57 -7.73 -2.40
C ASN A 134 -0.47 -6.67 -3.50
N PRO A 135 0.05 -6.99 -4.70
CA PRO A 135 0.20 -6.02 -5.79
C PRO A 135 -1.11 -5.61 -6.47
N ASN A 136 -2.21 -6.34 -6.22
CA ASN A 136 -3.53 -6.10 -6.83
C ASN A 136 -4.61 -5.92 -5.75
N PRO A 137 -4.51 -4.91 -4.88
CA PRO A 137 -5.48 -4.71 -3.81
C PRO A 137 -6.85 -4.31 -4.37
N ALA A 138 -7.91 -4.56 -3.58
CA ALA A 138 -9.28 -4.36 -4.02
C ALA A 138 -9.60 -2.95 -4.54
N TRP A 139 -8.95 -1.90 -4.01
CA TRP A 139 -9.23 -0.53 -4.43
C TRP A 139 -8.73 -0.18 -5.83
N THR A 140 -7.83 -0.98 -6.41
CA THR A 140 -7.35 -0.78 -7.79
C THR A 140 -8.24 -1.44 -8.83
N GLN A 141 -9.20 -2.26 -8.39
CA GLN A 141 -10.13 -2.98 -9.25
C GLN A 141 -11.38 -2.14 -9.54
N GLN A 142 -12.09 -2.47 -10.61
CA GLN A 142 -13.34 -1.77 -10.91
C GLN A 142 -14.43 -2.17 -9.90
N PRO A 143 -15.25 -1.22 -9.41
CA PRO A 143 -16.33 -1.54 -8.45
C PRO A 143 -17.32 -2.59 -8.98
N ALA A 144 -17.50 -2.68 -10.30
CA ALA A 144 -18.40 -3.63 -10.94
C ALA A 144 -17.91 -5.09 -10.85
N ASP A 145 -16.59 -5.29 -10.68
CA ASP A 145 -15.96 -6.61 -10.61
C ASP A 145 -15.90 -7.15 -9.18
N LEU A 146 -16.23 -6.31 -8.18
CA LEU A 146 -16.15 -6.66 -6.77
C LEU A 146 -17.52 -6.97 -6.18
N LYS A 147 -17.56 -8.03 -5.36
CA LYS A 147 -18.71 -8.42 -4.54
C LYS A 147 -18.48 -8.00 -3.08
N GLU A 148 -19.52 -8.05 -2.27
CA GLU A 148 -19.47 -7.73 -0.83
C GLU A 148 -18.38 -8.54 -0.10
N GLU A 149 -18.23 -9.82 -0.47
CA GLU A 149 -17.19 -10.70 0.09
C GLU A 149 -15.76 -10.19 -0.16
N ASN A 150 -15.50 -9.59 -1.33
CA ASN A 150 -14.20 -9.01 -1.67
C ASN A 150 -13.91 -7.78 -0.80
N TYR A 151 -14.91 -6.92 -0.57
CA TYR A 151 -14.78 -5.78 0.32
C TYR A 151 -14.52 -6.20 1.77
N ASN A 152 -15.24 -7.21 2.27
CA ASN A 152 -15.06 -7.71 3.62
C ASN A 152 -13.70 -8.41 3.80
N SER A 153 -13.24 -9.16 2.80
CA SER A 153 -11.91 -9.78 2.79
C SER A 153 -10.82 -8.72 2.82
N PHE A 154 -10.97 -7.66 2.03
CA PHE A 154 -10.02 -6.55 2.01
C PHE A 154 -10.03 -5.77 3.33
N TYR A 155 -11.19 -5.60 3.98
CA TYR A 155 -11.27 -4.99 5.32
C TYR A 155 -10.48 -5.80 6.35
N ARG A 156 -10.62 -7.14 6.35
CA ARG A 156 -9.85 -8.03 7.23
C ARG A 156 -8.35 -8.02 6.91
N GLU A 157 -7.99 -7.87 5.64
CA GLU A 157 -6.59 -7.69 5.22
C GLU A 157 -5.99 -6.40 5.78
N LEU A 158 -6.73 -5.28 5.73
CA LEU A 158 -6.30 -4.01 6.30
C LEU A 158 -6.19 -4.05 7.83
N TYR A 159 -7.19 -4.67 8.47
CA TYR A 159 -7.38 -4.66 9.93
C TYR A 159 -7.51 -6.09 10.49
N PRO A 160 -6.43 -6.88 10.51
CA PRO A 160 -6.49 -8.31 10.88
C PRO A 160 -6.92 -8.56 12.34
N THR A 161 -6.82 -7.55 13.20
CA THR A 161 -7.25 -7.63 14.60
C THR A 161 -8.72 -7.26 14.82
N GLN A 162 -9.41 -6.79 13.77
CA GLN A 162 -10.82 -6.42 13.83
C GLN A 162 -11.68 -7.62 13.43
N PHE A 163 -12.50 -8.11 14.37
CA PHE A 163 -13.37 -9.27 14.13
C PHE A 163 -14.75 -8.87 13.63
N GLU A 164 -15.16 -7.61 13.82
CA GLU A 164 -16.46 -7.13 13.36
C GLU A 164 -16.36 -6.62 11.92
N GLU A 165 -17.38 -6.98 11.14
CA GLU A 165 -17.50 -6.46 9.76
C GLU A 165 -17.94 -5.01 9.77
N PRO A 166 -17.53 -4.21 8.74
CA PRO A 166 -17.96 -2.83 8.61
C PRO A 166 -19.46 -2.77 8.31
N LEU A 167 -20.12 -1.68 8.69
CA LEU A 167 -21.53 -1.45 8.42
C LEU A 167 -21.85 -1.35 6.93
N PHE A 168 -20.94 -0.73 6.18
CA PHE A 168 -20.94 -0.59 4.73
C PHE A 168 -19.58 -0.07 4.25
N ASN A 169 -19.39 -0.15 2.94
CA ASN A 169 -18.20 0.38 2.26
C ASN A 169 -18.57 1.47 1.25
N ILE A 170 -17.59 2.28 0.89
CA ILE A 170 -17.67 3.31 -0.15
C ILE A 170 -16.45 3.13 -1.05
N HIS A 171 -16.64 2.65 -2.27
CA HIS A 171 -15.57 2.54 -3.25
C HIS A 171 -15.42 3.88 -3.98
N LEU A 172 -14.22 4.46 -3.90
CA LEU A 172 -13.81 5.66 -4.59
C LEU A 172 -13.12 5.24 -5.89
N ASN A 173 -13.60 5.72 -7.01
CA ASN A 173 -12.97 5.50 -8.30
C ASN A 173 -13.33 6.69 -9.20
N VAL A 174 -12.40 7.61 -9.38
CA VAL A 174 -12.55 8.81 -10.19
C VAL A 174 -11.22 9.15 -10.85
N ASP A 175 -11.28 9.50 -12.13
CA ASP A 175 -10.13 9.85 -12.98
C ASP A 175 -10.16 11.31 -13.45
N TYR A 176 -11.30 11.99 -13.29
CA TYR A 176 -11.47 13.41 -13.65
C TYR A 176 -12.39 14.12 -12.67
N PRO A 177 -12.08 15.32 -12.20
CA PRO A 177 -10.95 16.22 -12.55
C PRO A 177 -9.67 15.97 -11.73
N PHE A 178 -9.58 14.86 -11.03
CA PHE A 178 -8.41 14.38 -10.30
C PHE A 178 -8.47 12.85 -10.24
N ASN A 179 -7.32 12.21 -10.07
CA ASN A 179 -7.25 10.78 -9.89
C ASN A 179 -7.38 10.44 -8.40
N LEU A 180 -8.39 9.64 -8.06
CA LEU A 180 -8.61 9.15 -6.71
C LEU A 180 -9.23 7.77 -6.77
N THR A 181 -8.54 6.81 -6.19
CA THR A 181 -9.07 5.48 -5.92
C THR A 181 -9.05 5.22 -4.41
N GLY A 182 -9.78 4.21 -3.96
CA GLY A 182 -9.79 3.85 -2.55
C GLY A 182 -11.05 3.14 -2.13
N ILE A 183 -11.01 2.58 -0.94
CA ILE A 183 -12.19 2.01 -0.30
C ILE A 183 -12.25 2.54 1.13
N LEU A 184 -13.32 3.24 1.45
CA LEU A 184 -13.62 3.69 2.79
C LEU A 184 -14.64 2.75 3.42
N TYR A 185 -14.46 2.45 4.68
CA TYR A 185 -15.34 1.62 5.48
C TYR A 185 -15.93 2.42 6.63
N PHE A 186 -17.20 2.23 6.86
CA PHE A 186 -17.87 2.73 8.05
C PHE A 186 -17.79 1.63 9.11
N PRO A 187 -16.97 1.79 10.16
CA PRO A 187 -16.83 0.78 11.18
C PRO A 187 -18.10 0.69 12.02
N LYS A 188 -18.36 -0.49 12.59
CA LYS A 188 -19.29 -0.60 13.68
C LYS A 188 -18.64 -0.04 14.95
N LEU A 189 -19.30 0.92 15.58
CA LEU A 189 -18.79 1.56 16.79
C LEU A 189 -19.09 0.64 17.99
N SER A 190 -18.13 -0.18 18.37
CA SER A 190 -18.17 -0.84 19.66
C SER A 190 -17.87 0.19 20.77
N ASN A 191 -18.44 0.03 21.94
CA ASN A 191 -18.25 0.92 23.09
C ASN A 191 -16.81 1.00 23.62
N ASP A 192 -15.87 0.35 22.95
CA ASP A 192 -14.46 0.35 23.30
C ASP A 192 -13.76 1.60 22.74
N LEU A 193 -13.22 2.39 23.63
CA LEU A 193 -12.45 3.62 23.37
C LEU A 193 -11.14 3.39 22.58
N SER A 194 -10.94 2.23 21.95
CA SER A 194 -9.80 1.91 21.10
C SER A 194 -9.90 2.52 19.68
N ILE A 195 -10.82 3.46 19.46
CA ILE A 195 -11.12 4.14 18.18
C ILE A 195 -9.90 4.80 17.53
N GLN A 196 -8.79 4.97 18.25
CA GLN A 196 -7.66 5.79 17.77
C GLN A 196 -6.60 5.07 16.93
N LYS A 197 -6.64 3.74 16.76
CA LYS A 197 -5.53 3.03 16.08
C LYS A 197 -5.75 2.75 14.60
N ASP A 198 -6.99 2.61 14.16
CA ASP A 198 -7.28 2.20 12.79
C ASP A 198 -7.77 3.41 11.99
N ARG A 199 -6.83 4.07 11.32
CA ARG A 199 -7.07 5.28 10.55
C ARG A 199 -7.19 4.97 9.06
N ILE A 200 -7.65 5.96 8.29
CA ILE A 200 -7.54 5.93 6.84
C ILE A 200 -6.05 6.00 6.49
N GLN A 201 -5.61 5.11 5.62
CA GLN A 201 -4.25 5.07 5.11
C GLN A 201 -4.19 5.77 3.75
N LEU A 202 -3.25 6.68 3.58
CA LEU A 202 -2.99 7.36 2.31
C LEU A 202 -1.89 6.64 1.55
N TYR A 203 -2.17 6.38 0.29
CA TYR A 203 -1.23 5.84 -0.69
C TYR A 203 -1.07 6.82 -1.86
N GLN A 204 0.03 6.69 -2.56
CA GLN A 204 0.27 7.32 -3.86
C GLN A 204 0.84 6.26 -4.80
N ASN A 205 0.06 5.87 -5.82
CA ASN A 205 0.40 4.75 -6.71
C ASN A 205 0.75 3.47 -5.93
N GLN A 206 -0.11 3.08 -4.99
CA GLN A 206 0.04 1.92 -4.11
C GLN A 206 1.25 1.97 -3.15
N VAL A 207 1.97 3.09 -3.09
CA VAL A 207 3.05 3.32 -2.12
C VAL A 207 2.50 4.02 -0.90
N PHE A 208 2.69 3.43 0.28
CA PHE A 208 2.25 4.01 1.54
C PHE A 208 2.89 5.38 1.79
N VAL A 209 2.07 6.35 2.18
CA VAL A 209 2.49 7.71 2.50
C VAL A 209 2.36 7.97 3.99
N THR A 210 1.14 7.89 4.53
CA THR A 210 0.84 8.19 5.93
C THR A 210 -0.52 7.62 6.33
N ASP A 211 -0.73 7.41 7.60
CA ASP A 211 -2.02 7.14 8.23
C ASP A 211 -2.64 8.39 8.88
N ASN A 212 -1.96 9.52 8.79
CA ASN A 212 -2.51 10.82 9.19
C ASN A 212 -3.02 11.57 7.95
N VAL A 213 -4.32 11.52 7.74
CA VAL A 213 -5.03 12.16 6.60
C VAL A 213 -5.68 13.50 6.98
N GLU A 214 -5.16 14.14 8.02
CA GLU A 214 -5.61 15.47 8.44
C GLU A 214 -5.50 16.48 7.28
N GLY A 215 -6.59 17.22 7.05
CA GLY A 215 -6.69 18.16 5.92
C GLY A 215 -7.16 17.52 4.60
N ILE A 216 -7.06 16.20 4.40
CA ILE A 216 -7.63 15.51 3.23
C ILE A 216 -9.05 15.04 3.53
N VAL A 217 -9.24 14.44 4.69
CA VAL A 217 -10.54 13.96 5.15
C VAL A 217 -11.04 14.93 6.22
N PRO A 218 -12.27 15.43 6.09
CA PRO A 218 -12.88 16.28 7.13
C PRO A 218 -12.87 15.60 8.49
N GLU A 219 -12.72 16.37 9.55
CA GLU A 219 -12.61 15.88 10.92
C GLU A 219 -13.75 14.91 11.31
N PHE A 220 -14.99 15.25 10.93
CA PHE A 220 -16.16 14.41 11.22
C PHE A 220 -16.17 13.06 10.46
N LEU A 221 -15.31 12.89 9.46
CA LEU A 221 -15.12 11.62 8.73
C LEU A 221 -13.87 10.84 9.18
N THR A 222 -13.12 11.33 10.16
CA THR A 222 -11.89 10.66 10.65
C THR A 222 -12.16 9.33 11.34
N MET A 223 -13.43 9.06 11.71
CA MET A 223 -13.86 7.76 12.21
C MET A 223 -13.94 6.68 11.12
N LEU A 224 -13.95 7.06 9.84
CA LEU A 224 -13.89 6.11 8.74
C LEU A 224 -12.53 5.42 8.73
N ARG A 225 -12.53 4.20 8.22
CA ARG A 225 -11.33 3.38 8.02
C ARG A 225 -11.14 3.13 6.53
N GLY A 226 -9.98 2.61 6.14
CA GLY A 226 -9.76 2.20 4.75
C GLY A 226 -8.54 2.82 4.12
N VAL A 227 -8.62 2.97 2.82
CA VAL A 227 -7.50 3.41 1.97
C VAL A 227 -7.97 4.51 1.04
N ILE A 228 -7.11 5.51 0.86
CA ILE A 228 -7.19 6.51 -0.21
C ILE A 228 -5.88 6.45 -0.98
N ASP A 229 -5.95 6.39 -2.31
CA ASP A 229 -4.80 6.42 -3.21
C ASP A 229 -5.01 7.50 -4.27
N SER A 230 -4.10 8.47 -4.33
CA SER A 230 -4.16 9.56 -5.29
C SER A 230 -2.77 10.08 -5.65
N PRO A 231 -2.40 10.07 -6.94
CA PRO A 231 -1.17 10.70 -7.42
C PRO A 231 -1.23 12.22 -7.39
N ASP A 232 -2.43 12.81 -7.33
CA ASP A 232 -2.66 14.26 -7.41
C ASP A 232 -2.51 14.97 -6.06
N ILE A 233 -2.33 14.23 -4.97
CA ILE A 233 -2.03 14.81 -3.66
C ILE A 233 -0.56 15.20 -3.61
N PRO A 234 -0.23 16.50 -3.50
CA PRO A 234 1.15 16.94 -3.49
C PRO A 234 1.84 16.50 -2.19
N LEU A 235 2.95 15.81 -2.34
CA LEU A 235 3.79 15.36 -1.24
C LEU A 235 5.05 16.23 -1.18
N ASN A 236 5.56 16.45 0.03
CA ASN A 236 6.90 16.98 0.21
C ASN A 236 7.97 15.89 -0.03
N VAL A 237 9.24 16.27 -0.02
CA VAL A 237 10.38 15.36 -0.25
C VAL A 237 10.39 14.17 0.73
N SER A 238 10.01 14.40 1.98
CA SER A 238 9.95 13.37 3.03
C SER A 238 8.68 12.53 3.00
N ARG A 239 7.71 12.87 2.12
CA ARG A 239 6.36 12.27 2.06
C ARG A 239 5.57 12.32 3.38
N SER A 240 6.05 13.03 4.37
CA SER A 240 5.47 13.09 5.73
C SER A 240 4.49 14.24 5.93
N TYR A 241 4.42 15.19 5.00
CA TYR A 241 3.56 16.36 5.09
C TYR A 241 2.73 16.54 3.83
N LEU A 242 1.43 16.73 4.05
CA LEU A 242 0.49 17.09 3.01
C LEU A 242 0.50 18.62 2.86
N GLN A 243 0.75 19.11 1.66
CA GLN A 243 0.58 20.54 1.40
C GLN A 243 -0.91 20.83 1.24
N ALA A 244 -1.42 21.81 1.99
CA ALA A 244 -2.78 22.33 1.81
C ALA A 244 -2.88 23.01 0.45
N ASP A 245 -3.36 22.26 -0.56
CA ASP A 245 -3.53 22.72 -1.93
C ASP A 245 -5.00 22.66 -2.35
N GLY A 246 -5.32 23.37 -3.42
CA GLY A 246 -6.63 23.34 -4.05
C GLY A 246 -7.10 21.95 -4.47
N ALA A 247 -6.16 21.04 -4.84
CA ALA A 247 -6.45 19.67 -5.15
C ALA A 247 -6.96 18.90 -3.92
N VAL A 248 -6.30 19.03 -2.78
CA VAL A 248 -6.69 18.40 -1.51
C VAL A 248 -8.11 18.80 -1.11
N LYS A 249 -8.47 20.10 -1.24
CA LYS A 249 -9.80 20.58 -0.94
C LYS A 249 -10.88 19.99 -1.87
N LYS A 250 -10.57 19.79 -3.15
CA LYS A 250 -11.49 19.14 -4.10
C LYS A 250 -11.72 17.67 -3.73
N ILE A 251 -10.65 16.96 -3.37
CA ILE A 251 -10.71 15.57 -2.92
C ILE A 251 -11.54 15.45 -1.65
N SER A 252 -11.31 16.30 -0.66
CA SER A 252 -12.08 16.37 0.59
C SER A 252 -13.57 16.56 0.35
N ASN A 253 -13.94 17.52 -0.48
CA ASN A 253 -15.33 17.77 -0.86
C ASN A 253 -15.97 16.58 -1.60
N TYR A 254 -15.20 15.92 -2.47
CA TYR A 254 -15.67 14.74 -3.18
C TYR A 254 -15.94 13.57 -2.22
N ILE A 255 -15.03 13.28 -1.30
CA ILE A 255 -15.21 12.25 -0.27
C ILE A 255 -16.46 12.53 0.56
N THR A 256 -16.61 13.75 1.06
CA THR A 256 -17.80 14.19 1.82
C THR A 256 -19.08 13.90 1.06
N ARG A 257 -19.14 14.30 -0.21
CA ARG A 257 -20.29 14.07 -1.07
C ARG A 257 -20.59 12.58 -1.26
N LYS A 258 -19.56 11.76 -1.50
CA LYS A 258 -19.72 10.29 -1.67
C LYS A 258 -20.25 9.63 -0.39
N VAL A 259 -19.79 10.07 0.78
CA VAL A 259 -20.34 9.60 2.06
C VAL A 259 -21.83 9.98 2.19
N ALA A 260 -22.19 11.22 1.93
CA ALA A 260 -23.58 11.68 1.98
C ALA A 260 -24.49 10.95 0.98
N ASP A 261 -24.01 10.74 -0.26
CA ASP A 261 -24.74 9.99 -1.29
C ASP A 261 -24.97 8.53 -0.87
N LYS A 262 -23.95 7.88 -0.27
CA LYS A 262 -24.08 6.51 0.23
C LYS A 262 -25.08 6.41 1.37
N LEU A 263 -25.00 7.28 2.35
CA LEU A 263 -25.97 7.34 3.47
C LEU A 263 -27.40 7.56 2.96
N THR A 264 -27.59 8.49 2.02
CA THR A 264 -28.88 8.76 1.39
C THR A 264 -29.41 7.52 0.63
N SER A 265 -28.53 6.83 -0.08
CA SER A 265 -28.88 5.61 -0.81
C SER A 265 -29.31 4.48 0.13
N LEU A 266 -28.59 4.28 1.23
CA LEU A 266 -28.92 3.26 2.24
C LEU A 266 -30.27 3.56 2.90
N PHE A 267 -30.51 4.82 3.26
CA PHE A 267 -31.79 5.24 3.84
C PHE A 267 -32.97 5.00 2.89
N LYS A 268 -32.81 5.33 1.59
CA LYS A 268 -33.86 5.14 0.57
C LYS A 268 -34.10 3.67 0.24
N LYS A 269 -33.05 2.84 0.28
CA LYS A 269 -33.11 1.42 -0.09
C LYS A 269 -33.84 0.57 0.98
N ASP A 270 -33.49 0.78 2.24
CA ASP A 270 -34.07 0.07 3.38
C ASP A 270 -33.96 0.95 4.64
N ARG A 271 -35.05 1.68 4.90
CA ARG A 271 -35.12 2.60 6.04
C ARG A 271 -35.03 1.84 7.39
N ALA A 272 -35.65 0.69 7.50
CA ALA A 272 -35.65 -0.07 8.74
C ALA A 272 -34.25 -0.58 9.09
N ALA A 273 -33.52 -1.12 8.10
CA ALA A 273 -32.13 -1.54 8.28
C ALA A 273 -31.20 -0.34 8.56
N PHE A 274 -31.48 0.83 8.00
CA PHE A 274 -30.74 2.05 8.30
C PHE A 274 -30.97 2.52 9.75
N GLU A 275 -32.23 2.52 10.22
CA GLU A 275 -32.58 2.90 11.59
C GLU A 275 -31.93 1.95 12.64
N GLN A 276 -31.78 0.68 12.32
CA GLN A 276 -31.06 -0.27 13.20
C GLN A 276 -29.56 0.09 13.37
N LYS A 277 -28.96 0.70 12.35
CA LYS A 277 -27.55 1.17 12.35
C LYS A 277 -27.39 2.61 12.85
N TRP A 278 -28.50 3.26 13.25
CA TRP A 278 -28.49 4.69 13.57
C TRP A 278 -27.50 5.07 14.67
N ASN A 279 -27.39 4.28 15.71
CA ASN A 279 -26.48 4.57 16.82
C ASN A 279 -25.01 4.66 16.41
N ASP A 280 -24.62 3.90 15.37
CA ASP A 280 -23.27 3.94 14.82
C ASP A 280 -23.09 5.08 13.79
N ILE A 281 -24.17 5.42 13.05
CA ILE A 281 -24.12 6.38 11.94
C ILE A 281 -24.32 7.82 12.39
N LYS A 282 -25.14 8.04 13.44
CA LYS A 282 -25.56 9.38 13.89
C LYS A 282 -24.40 10.33 14.17
N VAL A 283 -23.26 9.80 14.65
CA VAL A 283 -22.07 10.61 14.98
C VAL A 283 -21.56 11.39 13.75
N VAL A 284 -21.67 10.82 12.54
CA VAL A 284 -21.26 11.50 11.29
C VAL A 284 -22.33 12.49 10.82
N ILE A 285 -23.59 12.25 11.15
CA ILE A 285 -24.71 13.08 10.66
C ILE A 285 -24.95 14.28 11.57
N GLU A 286 -24.72 14.12 12.86
CA GLU A 286 -24.99 15.15 13.89
C GLU A 286 -23.79 16.08 14.12
N TYR A 287 -22.59 15.77 13.60
CA TYR A 287 -21.38 16.58 13.69
C TYR A 287 -21.50 17.79 12.74
#